data_46f8cfb29982a9f334cfe316f8dcf9e4
#
_entry.id   46f8cfb29982a9f334cfe316f8dcf9e4
#
_cell.length_a   1.000
_cell.length_b   1.000
_cell.length_c   1.000
_cell.angle_alpha   90.00
_cell.angle_beta   90.00
_cell.angle_gamma   90.00
#
_symmetry.space_group_name_H-M   'P 1'
#
loop_
_entity.id
_entity.type
_entity.pdbx_description
1 polymer ?
#
loop_
_entity_poly.entity_id
_entity_poly.type
_entity_poly.pdbx_seq_one_letter_code
_entity_poly.pdbx_strand_id
1 'polypeptide(L)'
;MLSVFTSPSRYTQGKGATAALGREMTALGLEGPVLIIAGRTVIGLLAPAWQRSLDEAGFKHAVHRFSGECSLTEIERVKAAGRELGARTIVGAGGGKVLDTARAAAAGLGLPVVNCPTVASSDAPCSALSVIYTDEGVFQEYRFYRKNPDLVLVDTEVIAQAPPRLLVAGMGDALATWFEARTCVA
;
A
#
# COMPACT_ATOMS: atom_id res chain seq x y z
N MET A 1 5.98 -23.98 22.43
CA MET A 1 5.17 -22.94 21.74
C MET A 1 5.96 -22.49 20.51
N LEU A 2 5.34 -22.39 19.33
CA LEU A 2 6.01 -21.87 18.13
C LEU A 2 5.72 -20.38 18.02
N SER A 3 6.76 -19.56 17.79
CA SER A 3 6.63 -18.14 17.48
C SER A 3 6.90 -17.93 15.99
N VAL A 4 6.03 -17.16 15.31
CA VAL A 4 6.15 -16.87 13.88
C VAL A 4 6.32 -15.36 13.71
N PHE A 5 7.36 -14.97 12.98
CA PHE A 5 7.59 -13.59 12.56
C PHE A 5 7.51 -13.49 11.04
N THR A 6 6.71 -12.56 10.52
CA THR A 6 6.62 -12.26 9.09
C THR A 6 6.77 -10.76 8.86
N SER A 7 7.35 -10.39 7.72
CA SER A 7 7.59 -9.00 7.32
C SER A 7 7.47 -8.85 5.82
N PRO A 8 7.41 -7.63 5.28
CA PRO A 8 7.53 -7.41 3.84
C PRO A 8 8.78 -8.09 3.26
N SER A 9 8.68 -8.61 2.03
CA SER A 9 9.83 -9.25 1.36
C SER A 9 10.98 -8.25 1.15
N ARG A 10 10.63 -6.97 0.92
CA ARG A 10 11.59 -5.87 0.83
C ARG A 10 10.98 -4.59 1.43
N TYR A 11 11.83 -3.84 2.14
CA TYR A 11 11.55 -2.50 2.61
C TYR A 11 12.64 -1.56 2.12
N THR A 12 12.27 -0.58 1.28
CA THR A 12 13.18 0.42 0.73
C THR A 12 12.71 1.79 1.15
N GLN A 13 13.59 2.59 1.74
CA GLN A 13 13.26 3.98 2.08
C GLN A 13 14.37 4.95 1.71
N GLY A 14 13.99 6.17 1.41
CA GLY A 14 14.93 7.26 1.14
C GLY A 14 14.23 8.45 0.52
N LYS A 15 14.95 9.57 0.44
CA LYS A 15 14.51 10.76 -0.28
C LYS A 15 14.42 10.46 -1.78
N GLY A 16 13.27 10.77 -2.39
CA GLY A 16 13.04 10.53 -3.81
C GLY A 16 12.86 9.06 -4.19
N ALA A 17 12.56 8.18 -3.21
CA ALA A 17 12.40 6.74 -3.47
C ALA A 17 11.30 6.43 -4.50
N THR A 18 10.30 7.29 -4.68
CA THR A 18 9.27 7.15 -5.71
C THR A 18 9.86 6.98 -7.12
N ALA A 19 10.96 7.67 -7.43
CA ALA A 19 11.65 7.55 -8.70
C ALA A 19 12.35 6.18 -8.91
N ALA A 20 12.49 5.41 -7.86
CA ALA A 20 13.09 4.06 -7.92
C ALA A 20 12.05 2.93 -8.06
N LEU A 21 10.76 3.22 -8.11
CA LEU A 21 9.68 2.22 -8.08
C LEU A 21 9.90 1.10 -9.11
N GLY A 22 10.09 1.43 -10.38
CA GLY A 22 10.30 0.44 -11.44
C GLY A 22 11.55 -0.41 -11.21
N ARG A 23 12.67 0.22 -10.83
CA ARG A 23 13.92 -0.48 -10.50
C ARG A 23 13.75 -1.47 -9.34
N GLU A 24 13.10 -1.05 -8.26
CA GLU A 24 12.88 -1.90 -7.08
C GLU A 24 11.93 -3.06 -7.40
N MET A 25 10.92 -2.83 -8.24
CA MET A 25 10.03 -3.88 -8.75
C MET A 25 10.79 -4.89 -9.62
N THR A 26 11.61 -4.42 -10.54
CA THR A 26 12.47 -5.28 -11.39
C THR A 26 13.40 -6.14 -10.54
N ALA A 27 14.03 -5.56 -9.52
CA ALA A 27 14.95 -6.27 -8.62
C ALA A 27 14.27 -7.39 -7.80
N LEU A 28 12.94 -7.32 -7.65
CA LEU A 28 12.12 -8.35 -7.01
C LEU A 28 11.51 -9.36 -8.01
N GLY A 29 11.76 -9.19 -9.32
CA GLY A 29 11.14 -10.01 -10.36
C GLY A 29 9.64 -9.79 -10.49
N LEU A 30 9.13 -8.62 -10.08
CA LEU A 30 7.73 -8.27 -10.28
C LEU A 30 7.47 -7.95 -11.75
N GLU A 31 6.27 -8.26 -12.21
CA GLU A 31 5.90 -8.14 -13.61
C GLU A 31 4.81 -7.08 -13.83
N GLY A 32 4.78 -6.51 -15.04
CA GLY A 32 3.68 -5.66 -15.51
C GLY A 32 2.70 -6.41 -16.41
N PRO A 33 1.53 -5.82 -16.75
CA PRO A 33 1.13 -4.45 -16.43
C PRO A 33 0.90 -4.17 -14.95
N VAL A 34 1.12 -2.91 -14.55
CA VAL A 34 1.00 -2.44 -13.16
C VAL A 34 -0.26 -1.61 -13.01
N LEU A 35 -1.12 -1.94 -12.04
CA LEU A 35 -2.24 -1.07 -11.64
C LEU A 35 -1.88 -0.31 -10.37
N ILE A 36 -1.82 1.02 -10.47
CA ILE A 36 -1.57 1.92 -9.33
C ILE A 36 -2.91 2.41 -8.78
N ILE A 37 -3.15 2.25 -7.49
CA ILE A 37 -4.33 2.76 -6.79
C ILE A 37 -3.89 3.97 -5.95
N ALA A 38 -4.50 5.13 -6.17
CA ALA A 38 -4.18 6.33 -5.43
C ALA A 38 -5.33 7.33 -5.37
N GLY A 39 -5.37 8.14 -4.33
CA GLY A 39 -6.30 9.26 -4.21
C GLY A 39 -5.94 10.42 -5.15
N ARG A 40 -6.91 11.29 -5.44
CA ARG A 40 -6.77 12.42 -6.38
C ARG A 40 -5.52 13.28 -6.13
N THR A 41 -5.28 13.66 -4.88
CA THR A 41 -4.14 14.52 -4.51
C THR A 41 -2.81 13.82 -4.79
N VAL A 42 -2.69 12.55 -4.42
CA VAL A 42 -1.48 11.75 -4.62
C VAL A 42 -1.20 11.53 -6.10
N ILE A 43 -2.24 11.29 -6.91
CA ILE A 43 -2.12 11.19 -8.38
C ILE A 43 -1.54 12.50 -8.93
N GLY A 44 -2.10 13.66 -8.56
CA GLY A 44 -1.61 14.95 -9.03
C GLY A 44 -0.15 15.23 -8.66
N LEU A 45 0.30 14.70 -7.53
CA LEU A 45 1.66 14.90 -7.03
C LEU A 45 2.68 13.93 -7.65
N LEU A 46 2.33 12.64 -7.76
CA LEU A 46 3.28 11.57 -8.00
C LEU A 46 3.16 10.90 -9.39
N ALA A 47 2.09 11.10 -10.14
CA ALA A 47 1.90 10.45 -11.42
C ALA A 47 3.07 10.64 -12.41
N PRO A 48 3.69 11.85 -12.55
CA PRO A 48 4.83 12.02 -13.44
C PRO A 48 6.07 11.21 -13.01
N ALA A 49 6.27 11.03 -11.70
CA ALA A 49 7.37 10.24 -11.17
C ALA A 49 7.16 8.74 -11.39
N TRP A 50 5.93 8.25 -11.15
CA TRP A 50 5.56 6.86 -11.47
C TRP A 50 5.72 6.54 -12.94
N GLN A 51 5.16 7.40 -13.82
CA GLN A 51 5.25 7.22 -15.26
C GLN A 51 6.70 7.06 -15.69
N ARG A 52 7.57 8.02 -15.33
CA ARG A 52 8.99 7.97 -15.68
C ARG A 52 9.65 6.69 -15.17
N SER A 53 9.50 6.38 -13.89
CA SER A 53 10.14 5.23 -13.25
C SER A 53 9.70 3.89 -13.84
N LEU A 54 8.41 3.75 -14.16
CA LEU A 54 7.87 2.53 -14.73
C LEU A 54 8.18 2.39 -16.23
N ASP A 55 8.14 3.50 -17.00
CA ASP A 55 8.51 3.51 -18.42
C ASP A 55 9.99 3.16 -18.61
N GLU A 56 10.89 3.74 -17.78
CA GLU A 56 12.32 3.40 -17.80
C GLU A 56 12.59 1.93 -17.49
N ALA A 57 11.76 1.31 -16.65
CA ALA A 57 11.85 -0.11 -16.31
C ALA A 57 11.05 -1.02 -17.27
N GLY A 58 10.38 -0.47 -18.28
CA GLY A 58 9.62 -1.22 -19.28
C GLY A 58 8.25 -1.73 -18.82
N PHE A 59 7.71 -1.20 -17.73
CA PHE A 59 6.40 -1.59 -17.21
C PHE A 59 5.27 -0.79 -17.87
N LYS A 60 4.34 -1.45 -18.53
CA LYS A 60 3.03 -0.86 -18.82
C LYS A 60 2.28 -0.63 -17.52
N HIS A 61 1.58 0.50 -17.38
CA HIS A 61 0.85 0.81 -16.18
C HIS A 61 -0.43 1.60 -16.43
N ALA A 62 -1.34 1.56 -15.47
CA ALA A 62 -2.52 2.42 -15.41
C ALA A 62 -2.76 2.87 -13.97
N VAL A 63 -3.48 3.97 -13.81
CA VAL A 63 -3.82 4.53 -12.50
C VAL A 63 -5.32 4.43 -12.28
N HIS A 64 -5.72 3.76 -11.20
CA HIS A 64 -7.08 3.73 -10.69
C HIS A 64 -7.26 4.78 -9.61
N ARG A 65 -8.23 5.67 -9.77
CA ARG A 65 -8.55 6.69 -8.78
C ARG A 65 -9.37 6.08 -7.64
N PHE A 66 -8.77 6.04 -6.45
CA PHE A 66 -9.41 5.58 -5.23
C PHE A 66 -10.59 6.49 -4.84
N SER A 67 -11.72 5.90 -4.47
CA SER A 67 -12.98 6.62 -4.22
C SER A 67 -13.12 7.18 -2.80
N GLY A 68 -12.28 6.79 -1.88
CA GLY A 68 -12.22 7.38 -0.52
C GLY A 68 -12.40 6.41 0.64
N GLU A 69 -12.96 5.22 0.43
CA GLU A 69 -13.13 4.21 1.49
C GLU A 69 -12.59 2.84 1.07
N CYS A 70 -12.02 2.09 2.04
CA CYS A 70 -11.64 0.70 1.85
C CYS A 70 -12.87 -0.19 2.05
N SER A 71 -13.75 -0.19 1.05
CA SER A 71 -15.00 -0.96 1.07
C SER A 71 -14.97 -2.14 0.10
N LEU A 72 -15.88 -3.09 0.28
CA LEU A 72 -16.04 -4.21 -0.65
C LEU A 72 -16.34 -3.72 -2.07
N THR A 73 -17.15 -2.67 -2.20
CA THR A 73 -17.47 -2.03 -3.48
C THR A 73 -16.22 -1.52 -4.18
N GLU A 74 -15.37 -0.78 -3.46
CA GLU A 74 -14.13 -0.23 -4.03
C GLU A 74 -13.12 -1.33 -4.36
N ILE A 75 -12.99 -2.34 -3.50
CA ILE A 75 -12.12 -3.50 -3.76
C ILE A 75 -12.52 -4.21 -5.05
N GLU A 76 -13.82 -4.45 -5.28
CA GLU A 76 -14.29 -5.08 -6.53
C GLU A 76 -14.07 -4.19 -7.76
N ARG A 77 -14.20 -2.86 -7.63
CA ARG A 77 -13.87 -1.91 -8.71
C ARG A 77 -12.39 -1.97 -9.09
N VAL A 78 -11.51 -2.01 -8.09
CA VAL A 78 -10.07 -2.17 -8.32
C VAL A 78 -9.75 -3.51 -8.96
N LYS A 79 -10.37 -4.60 -8.51
CA LYS A 79 -10.20 -5.94 -9.10
C LYS A 79 -10.69 -5.98 -10.56
N ALA A 80 -11.81 -5.34 -10.86
CA ALA A 80 -12.32 -5.22 -12.24
C ALA A 80 -11.32 -4.48 -13.13
N ALA A 81 -10.83 -3.31 -12.70
CA ALA A 81 -9.80 -2.56 -13.41
C ALA A 81 -8.49 -3.36 -13.58
N GLY A 82 -8.10 -4.14 -12.57
CA GLY A 82 -6.94 -5.02 -12.65
C GLY A 82 -7.10 -6.13 -13.71
N ARG A 83 -8.28 -6.75 -13.79
CA ARG A 83 -8.58 -7.76 -14.81
C ARG A 83 -8.61 -7.16 -16.22
N GLU A 84 -9.25 -6.00 -16.37
CA GLU A 84 -9.33 -5.29 -17.66
C GLU A 84 -7.95 -4.90 -18.19
N LEU A 85 -7.07 -4.40 -17.32
CA LEU A 85 -5.69 -4.08 -17.67
C LEU A 85 -4.83 -5.33 -17.93
N GLY A 86 -5.23 -6.50 -17.46
CA GLY A 86 -4.37 -7.67 -17.38
C GLY A 86 -3.24 -7.48 -16.38
N ALA A 87 -3.50 -6.79 -15.27
CA ALA A 87 -2.48 -6.46 -14.27
C ALA A 87 -1.76 -7.71 -13.74
N ARG A 88 -0.45 -7.57 -13.53
CA ARG A 88 0.41 -8.58 -12.92
C ARG A 88 0.94 -8.14 -11.56
N THR A 89 0.87 -6.84 -11.27
CA THR A 89 1.25 -6.26 -9.97
C THR A 89 0.27 -5.14 -9.62
N ILE A 90 -0.11 -5.06 -8.35
CA ILE A 90 -0.92 -3.99 -7.77
C ILE A 90 0.00 -3.09 -6.93
N VAL A 91 -0.11 -1.77 -7.13
CA VAL A 91 0.60 -0.76 -6.33
C VAL A 91 -0.42 0.09 -5.59
N GLY A 92 -0.36 0.12 -4.26
CA GLY A 92 -1.11 1.06 -3.44
C GLY A 92 -0.25 2.28 -3.10
N ALA A 93 -0.66 3.48 -3.48
CA ALA A 93 0.05 4.71 -3.14
C ALA A 93 -0.86 5.68 -2.38
N GLY A 94 -0.64 5.81 -1.07
CA GLY A 94 -1.53 6.60 -0.21
C GLY A 94 -1.38 6.33 1.27
N GLY A 95 -2.42 6.67 2.03
CA GLY A 95 -2.58 6.29 3.42
C GLY A 95 -3.21 4.91 3.60
N GLY A 96 -3.44 4.49 4.85
CA GLY A 96 -3.90 3.15 5.22
C GLY A 96 -5.06 2.61 4.37
N LYS A 97 -6.12 3.38 4.15
CA LYS A 97 -7.29 2.95 3.35
C LYS A 97 -6.93 2.56 1.91
N VAL A 98 -6.02 3.30 1.27
CA VAL A 98 -5.54 2.99 -0.09
C VAL A 98 -4.70 1.72 -0.07
N LEU A 99 -3.79 1.59 0.90
CA LEU A 99 -2.90 0.44 1.04
C LEU A 99 -3.69 -0.83 1.34
N ASP A 100 -4.69 -0.73 2.20
CA ASP A 100 -5.60 -1.83 2.54
C ASP A 100 -6.43 -2.28 1.33
N THR A 101 -6.98 -1.33 0.55
CA THR A 101 -7.71 -1.64 -0.69
C THR A 101 -6.81 -2.32 -1.72
N ALA A 102 -5.57 -1.82 -1.91
CA ALA A 102 -4.60 -2.41 -2.83
C ALA A 102 -4.25 -3.85 -2.43
N ARG A 103 -4.00 -4.08 -1.14
CA ARG A 103 -3.70 -5.39 -0.57
C ARG A 103 -4.87 -6.36 -0.73
N ALA A 104 -6.09 -5.91 -0.41
CA ALA A 104 -7.30 -6.71 -0.55
C ALA A 104 -7.57 -7.10 -2.01
N ALA A 105 -7.41 -6.16 -2.93
CA ALA A 105 -7.58 -6.41 -4.36
C ALA A 105 -6.51 -7.36 -4.91
N ALA A 106 -5.24 -7.15 -4.55
CA ALA A 106 -4.12 -8.01 -4.95
C ALA A 106 -4.32 -9.44 -4.46
N ALA A 107 -4.67 -9.63 -3.19
CA ALA A 107 -4.97 -10.94 -2.62
C ALA A 107 -6.14 -11.63 -3.35
N GLY A 108 -7.21 -10.89 -3.66
CA GLY A 108 -8.36 -11.41 -4.41
C GLY A 108 -8.07 -11.73 -5.87
N LEU A 109 -7.01 -11.19 -6.45
CA LEU A 109 -6.53 -11.48 -7.81
C LEU A 109 -5.37 -12.50 -7.83
N GLY A 110 -4.82 -12.87 -6.68
CA GLY A 110 -3.62 -13.71 -6.59
C GLY A 110 -2.35 -13.02 -7.09
N LEU A 111 -2.28 -11.69 -6.99
CA LEU A 111 -1.17 -10.86 -7.50
C LEU A 111 -0.26 -10.36 -6.37
N PRO A 112 1.00 -10.04 -6.68
CA PRO A 112 1.88 -9.31 -5.76
C PRO A 112 1.37 -7.89 -5.49
N VAL A 113 1.72 -7.36 -4.31
CA VAL A 113 1.36 -6.01 -3.89
C VAL A 113 2.59 -5.21 -3.46
N VAL A 114 2.64 -3.97 -3.93
CA VAL A 114 3.62 -2.95 -3.55
C VAL A 114 2.90 -1.84 -2.79
N ASN A 115 3.37 -1.52 -1.60
CA ASN A 115 2.85 -0.41 -0.81
C ASN A 115 3.79 0.79 -0.85
N CYS A 116 3.27 1.94 -1.32
CA CYS A 116 3.96 3.22 -1.37
C CYS A 116 3.24 4.20 -0.41
N PRO A 117 3.51 4.16 0.90
CA PRO A 117 2.87 5.07 1.84
C PRO A 117 3.23 6.53 1.54
N THR A 118 2.24 7.41 1.57
CA THR A 118 2.43 8.86 1.41
C THR A 118 2.27 9.62 2.72
N VAL A 119 1.96 8.92 3.78
CA VAL A 119 1.82 9.41 5.17
C VAL A 119 2.37 8.35 6.13
N ALA A 120 2.95 8.78 7.23
CA ALA A 120 3.43 7.89 8.30
C ALA A 120 2.46 7.97 9.49
N SER A 121 1.23 7.46 9.32
CA SER A 121 0.16 7.58 10.33
C SER A 121 -0.19 6.29 11.06
N SER A 122 0.32 5.13 10.60
CA SER A 122 0.08 3.82 11.20
C SER A 122 1.05 2.77 10.62
N ASP A 123 0.98 1.54 11.14
CA ASP A 123 1.73 0.37 10.70
C ASP A 123 1.19 -0.29 9.41
N ALA A 124 0.05 0.17 8.90
CA ALA A 124 -0.62 -0.38 7.72
C ALA A 124 0.28 -0.68 6.51
N PRO A 125 1.37 0.08 6.22
CA PRO A 125 2.23 -0.24 5.09
C PRO A 125 2.85 -1.62 5.12
N CYS A 126 3.15 -2.16 6.28
CA CYS A 126 3.91 -3.41 6.44
C CYS A 126 3.06 -4.62 6.80
N SER A 127 1.82 -4.44 7.22
CA SER A 127 0.98 -5.51 7.77
C SER A 127 0.43 -6.46 6.69
N ALA A 128 0.10 -7.70 7.09
CA ALA A 128 -0.63 -8.68 6.29
C ALA A 128 -2.13 -8.65 6.61
N LEU A 129 -2.68 -7.46 6.79
CA LEU A 129 -4.04 -7.20 7.26
C LEU A 129 -4.64 -6.03 6.48
N SER A 130 -5.92 -6.08 6.16
CA SER A 130 -6.71 -4.92 5.75
C SER A 130 -7.92 -4.74 6.66
N VAL A 131 -8.23 -3.50 6.96
CA VAL A 131 -9.47 -3.12 7.65
C VAL A 131 -10.49 -2.72 6.60
N ILE A 132 -11.61 -3.45 6.57
CA ILE A 132 -12.68 -3.23 5.59
C ILE A 132 -13.81 -2.45 6.26
N TYR A 133 -14.33 -1.48 5.55
CA TYR A 133 -15.43 -0.61 5.97
C TYR A 133 -16.60 -0.73 5.00
N THR A 134 -17.78 -0.28 5.42
CA THR A 134 -18.88 -0.02 4.50
C THR A 134 -18.57 1.21 3.64
N ASP A 135 -19.35 1.46 2.58
CA ASP A 135 -19.19 2.65 1.75
C ASP A 135 -19.41 3.96 2.54
N GLU A 136 -20.14 3.89 3.69
CA GLU A 136 -20.37 4.99 4.63
C GLU A 136 -19.26 5.16 5.67
N GLY A 137 -18.21 4.29 5.65
CA GLY A 137 -17.08 4.36 6.57
C GLY A 137 -17.30 3.69 7.92
N VAL A 138 -18.30 2.81 8.06
CA VAL A 138 -18.50 2.00 9.26
C VAL A 138 -17.63 0.75 9.19
N PHE A 139 -16.93 0.41 10.29
CA PHE A 139 -16.13 -0.81 10.37
C PHE A 139 -16.98 -2.05 10.06
N GLN A 140 -16.45 -2.93 9.21
CA GLN A 140 -17.13 -4.16 8.78
C GLN A 140 -16.36 -5.40 9.21
N GLU A 141 -15.08 -5.54 8.82
CA GLU A 141 -14.28 -6.71 9.15
C GLU A 141 -12.77 -6.45 9.10
N TYR A 142 -12.01 -7.32 9.78
CA TYR A 142 -10.57 -7.49 9.54
C TYR A 142 -10.34 -8.61 8.54
N ARG A 143 -9.49 -8.37 7.52
CA ARG A 143 -9.13 -9.38 6.53
C ARG A 143 -7.65 -9.68 6.59
N PHE A 144 -7.30 -10.89 7.02
CA PHE A 144 -5.93 -11.37 7.15
C PHE A 144 -5.45 -12.04 5.88
N TYR A 145 -4.17 -11.87 5.55
CA TYR A 145 -3.52 -12.46 4.37
C TYR A 145 -2.38 -13.39 4.77
N ARG A 146 -2.02 -14.30 3.85
CA ARG A 146 -0.96 -15.29 4.07
C ARG A 146 0.44 -14.70 4.04
N LYS A 147 0.63 -13.52 3.43
CA LYS A 147 1.92 -12.85 3.28
C LYS A 147 1.77 -11.34 3.45
N ASN A 148 2.85 -10.72 3.90
CA ASN A 148 3.02 -9.28 3.91
C ASN A 148 3.23 -8.76 2.48
N PRO A 149 3.22 -7.44 2.23
CA PRO A 149 3.54 -6.87 0.92
C PRO A 149 4.87 -7.35 0.36
N ASP A 150 4.94 -7.49 -0.96
CA ASP A 150 6.17 -7.90 -1.65
C ASP A 150 7.22 -6.76 -1.60
N LEU A 151 6.76 -5.51 -1.64
CA LEU A 151 7.60 -4.32 -1.47
C LEU A 151 6.88 -3.27 -0.66
N VAL A 152 7.58 -2.64 0.28
CA VAL A 152 7.20 -1.35 0.88
C VAL A 152 8.23 -0.32 0.45
N LEU A 153 7.79 0.68 -0.31
CA LEU A 153 8.64 1.75 -0.86
C LEU A 153 8.29 3.08 -0.21
N VAL A 154 9.16 3.57 0.66
CA VAL A 154 8.92 4.76 1.48
C VAL A 154 9.73 5.94 0.96
N ASP A 155 9.05 6.91 0.36
CA ASP A 155 9.65 8.17 -0.03
C ASP A 155 9.56 9.16 1.14
N THR A 156 10.69 9.38 1.80
CA THR A 156 10.73 10.24 2.98
C THR A 156 10.45 11.72 2.66
N GLU A 157 10.68 12.17 1.43
CA GLU A 157 10.34 13.52 0.99
C GLU A 157 8.83 13.70 0.83
N VAL A 158 8.14 12.69 0.27
CA VAL A 158 6.67 12.67 0.16
C VAL A 158 6.03 12.69 1.54
N ILE A 159 6.52 11.86 2.47
CA ILE A 159 6.01 11.80 3.84
C ILE A 159 6.26 13.13 4.58
N ALA A 160 7.43 13.76 4.39
CA ALA A 160 7.75 15.03 5.03
C ALA A 160 6.86 16.19 4.58
N GLN A 161 6.26 16.10 3.39
CA GLN A 161 5.30 17.08 2.87
C GLN A 161 3.86 16.84 3.33
N ALA A 162 3.59 15.70 3.97
CA ALA A 162 2.28 15.39 4.51
C ALA A 162 1.96 16.25 5.75
N PRO A 163 0.65 16.45 6.07
CA PRO A 163 0.27 17.21 7.26
C PRO A 163 0.91 16.65 8.54
N PRO A 164 1.61 17.46 9.38
CA PRO A 164 2.33 16.97 10.57
C PRO A 164 1.47 16.16 11.54
N ARG A 165 0.17 16.43 11.62
CA ARG A 165 -0.76 15.66 12.46
C ARG A 165 -0.78 14.16 12.13
N LEU A 166 -0.49 13.78 10.88
CA LEU A 166 -0.45 12.38 10.46
C LEU A 166 0.82 11.68 10.95
N LEU A 167 1.94 12.39 11.01
CA LEU A 167 3.16 11.90 11.64
C LEU A 167 2.96 11.72 13.16
N VAL A 168 2.31 12.69 13.81
CA VAL A 168 1.96 12.59 15.25
C VAL A 168 1.06 11.37 15.51
N ALA A 169 0.09 11.11 14.63
CA ALA A 169 -0.75 9.91 14.71
C ALA A 169 0.09 8.63 14.66
N GLY A 170 1.06 8.55 13.72
CA GLY A 170 1.96 7.40 13.60
C GLY A 170 2.91 7.23 14.80
N MET A 171 3.34 8.32 15.41
CA MET A 171 4.11 8.25 16.66
C MET A 171 3.26 7.67 17.81
N GLY A 172 1.97 8.04 17.87
CA GLY A 172 1.01 7.47 18.82
C GLY A 172 0.75 5.99 18.57
N ASP A 173 0.56 5.61 17.31
CA ASP A 173 0.38 4.23 16.86
C ASP A 173 1.58 3.35 17.24
N ALA A 174 2.79 3.82 16.95
CA ALA A 174 4.03 3.12 17.35
C ALA A 174 4.17 2.96 18.87
N LEU A 175 3.77 3.97 19.65
CA LEU A 175 3.78 3.90 21.11
C LEU A 175 2.73 2.90 21.62
N ALA A 176 1.55 2.85 21.01
CA ALA A 176 0.46 1.94 21.37
C ALA A 176 0.89 0.47 21.28
N THR A 177 1.73 0.12 20.31
CA THR A 177 2.26 -1.23 20.11
C THR A 177 2.90 -1.82 21.37
N TRP A 178 3.58 -0.98 22.17
CA TRP A 178 4.20 -1.46 23.42
C TRP A 178 3.15 -1.85 24.48
N PHE A 179 2.07 -1.07 24.59
CA PHE A 179 0.98 -1.36 25.55
C PHE A 179 0.20 -2.60 25.11
N GLU A 180 -0.08 -2.72 23.80
CA GLU A 180 -0.75 -3.89 23.20
C GLU A 180 0.06 -5.17 23.43
N ALA A 181 1.36 -5.14 23.13
CA ALA A 181 2.25 -6.28 23.34
C ALA A 181 2.28 -6.74 24.83
N ARG A 182 2.29 -5.81 25.76
CA ARG A 182 2.21 -6.13 27.20
C ARG A 182 0.92 -6.85 27.58
N THR A 183 -0.20 -6.43 26.98
CA THR A 183 -1.51 -7.06 27.23
C THR A 183 -1.57 -8.48 26.69
N CYS A 184 -0.87 -8.77 25.60
CA CYS A 184 -0.81 -10.11 25.00
C CYS A 184 0.05 -11.11 25.78
N VAL A 185 0.92 -10.63 26.68
CA VAL A 185 1.83 -11.47 27.48
C VAL A 185 1.28 -11.77 28.88
N ALA A 186 0.28 -11.00 29.33
CA ALA A 186 -0.38 -11.20 30.63
C ALA A 186 -1.44 -12.30 30.55
#